data_990f91f3b1724e7be9815824ee8b5edf
#
_entry.id   990f91f3b1724e7be9815824ee8b5edf
#
_cell.length_a   1.000
_cell.length_b   1.000
_cell.length_c   1.000
_cell.angle_alpha   90.00
_cell.angle_beta   90.00
_cell.angle_gamma   90.00
#
_symmetry.space_group_name_H-M   'P 1'
#
loop_
_entity.id
_entity.type
_entity.pdbx_description
1 polymer ?
#
loop_
_entity_poly.entity_id
_entity_poly.type
_entity_poly.pdbx_seq_one_letter_code
_entity_poly.pdbx_strand_id
1 'polypeptide(L)'
;MSKYQKVIDWINQNIDNGALRPGEKIPSENELCEQFGLSRQTVRHAILKLSEDGLLESRRGSGTYVADQHAEEGKRSVVAVVTTYVDDYIFPSTIRGIESTLSAKGYSMQLSFTNNTTDKERQILEDLLTRDDIAGVIMEPVKSALPNPNMPLYHKMQAKGMKVLFINSYYPELDFPHVSINDEECAYRAVKAMVEAGHKSIGCVLKLDDGQGRERYRGYIRAMTECGLSFTYDHVNWIDTIDIKDGKRALLRVKERLSGCTAVFCYNDQVAGMLMQVLIDDGLKLPGDMSVIGMDDSDMAKIGVGGVTISSIPHPKARLGEKAAHNMIRLIHSTGKYCNATYEFEENVILRQSVAKLSY
;
A
#
# COMPACT_ATOMS: atom_id res chain seq x y z
N MET A 1 -16.61 -19.91 -6.68
CA MET A 1 -17.37 -18.64 -6.86
C MET A 1 -18.76 -18.80 -6.28
N SER A 2 -19.19 -17.89 -5.41
CA SER A 2 -20.55 -17.95 -4.86
C SER A 2 -21.57 -17.63 -5.96
N LYS A 3 -22.76 -18.24 -5.87
CA LYS A 3 -23.79 -18.07 -6.92
C LYS A 3 -24.25 -16.61 -7.12
N TYR A 4 -24.25 -15.80 -6.07
CA TYR A 4 -24.62 -14.38 -6.14
C TYR A 4 -23.51 -13.51 -6.78
N GLN A 5 -22.25 -13.96 -6.76
CA GLN A 5 -21.12 -13.23 -7.34
C GLN A 5 -21.29 -13.00 -8.85
N LYS A 6 -21.88 -13.97 -9.56
CA LYS A 6 -22.17 -13.83 -11.01
C LYS A 6 -23.08 -12.65 -11.32
N VAL A 7 -24.06 -12.38 -10.46
CA VAL A 7 -24.96 -11.24 -10.61
C VAL A 7 -24.24 -9.93 -10.33
N ILE A 8 -23.42 -9.91 -9.28
CA ILE A 8 -22.59 -8.75 -8.93
C ILE A 8 -21.64 -8.41 -10.08
N ASP A 9 -20.90 -9.39 -10.58
CA ASP A 9 -19.92 -9.21 -11.66
C ASP A 9 -20.58 -8.70 -12.94
N TRP A 10 -21.76 -9.24 -13.29
CA TRP A 10 -22.54 -8.82 -14.46
C TRP A 10 -23.01 -7.36 -14.33
N ILE A 11 -23.58 -6.99 -13.18
CA ILE A 11 -24.03 -5.61 -12.95
C ILE A 11 -22.83 -4.65 -13.00
N ASN A 12 -21.73 -4.97 -12.34
CA ASN A 12 -20.52 -4.15 -12.37
C ASN A 12 -19.98 -3.97 -13.80
N GLN A 13 -19.89 -5.06 -14.56
CA GLN A 13 -19.43 -5.02 -15.95
C GLN A 13 -20.33 -4.15 -16.85
N ASN A 14 -21.67 -4.19 -16.63
CA ASN A 14 -22.60 -3.37 -17.40
C ASN A 14 -22.59 -1.89 -16.98
N ILE A 15 -22.26 -1.59 -15.74
CA ILE A 15 -22.00 -0.21 -15.30
C ILE A 15 -20.67 0.28 -15.89
N ASP A 16 -19.61 -0.52 -15.81
CA ASP A 16 -18.28 -0.15 -16.30
C ASP A 16 -18.21 0.09 -17.81
N ASN A 17 -18.95 -0.69 -18.59
CA ASN A 17 -19.03 -0.55 -20.05
C ASN A 17 -20.09 0.44 -20.52
N GLY A 18 -20.85 1.08 -19.61
CA GLY A 18 -21.86 2.08 -19.90
C GLY A 18 -23.20 1.53 -20.42
N ALA A 19 -23.43 0.21 -20.39
CA ALA A 19 -24.68 -0.43 -20.76
C ALA A 19 -25.79 -0.19 -19.70
N LEU A 20 -25.39 0.02 -18.43
CA LEU A 20 -26.24 0.51 -17.35
C LEU A 20 -25.70 1.87 -16.89
N ARG A 21 -26.46 2.93 -17.14
CA ARG A 21 -26.05 4.31 -16.82
C ARG A 21 -26.52 4.74 -15.43
N PRO A 22 -25.86 5.71 -14.78
CA PRO A 22 -26.36 6.33 -13.57
C PRO A 22 -27.82 6.80 -13.72
N GLY A 23 -28.64 6.52 -12.72
CA GLY A 23 -30.07 6.81 -12.74
C GLY A 23 -30.93 5.83 -13.56
N GLU A 24 -30.33 4.89 -14.27
CA GLU A 24 -31.05 3.90 -15.09
C GLU A 24 -31.52 2.72 -14.24
N LYS A 25 -32.70 2.21 -14.56
CA LYS A 25 -33.29 1.08 -13.85
C LYS A 25 -32.60 -0.23 -14.27
N ILE A 26 -32.13 -1.00 -13.28
CA ILE A 26 -31.61 -2.35 -13.56
C ILE A 26 -32.78 -3.33 -13.82
N PRO A 27 -32.52 -4.48 -14.46
CA PRO A 27 -33.52 -5.54 -14.58
C PRO A 27 -34.09 -5.92 -13.20
N SER A 28 -35.38 -6.23 -13.16
CA SER A 28 -36.06 -6.62 -11.93
C SER A 28 -35.47 -7.90 -11.32
N GLU A 29 -35.75 -8.14 -10.01
CA GLU A 29 -35.35 -9.39 -9.34
C GLU A 29 -35.81 -10.63 -10.13
N ASN A 30 -37.01 -10.59 -10.73
CA ASN A 30 -37.53 -11.71 -11.50
C ASN A 30 -36.79 -11.93 -12.82
N GLU A 31 -36.51 -10.87 -13.57
CA GLU A 31 -35.71 -10.93 -14.81
C GLU A 31 -34.29 -11.43 -14.53
N LEU A 32 -33.64 -10.96 -13.46
CA LEU A 32 -32.35 -11.47 -13.06
C LEU A 32 -32.37 -12.93 -12.61
N CYS A 33 -33.46 -13.38 -11.95
CA CYS A 33 -33.64 -14.79 -11.62
C CYS A 33 -33.74 -15.67 -12.88
N GLU A 34 -34.50 -15.23 -13.89
CA GLU A 34 -34.63 -15.93 -15.18
C GLU A 34 -33.27 -15.92 -15.93
N GLN A 35 -32.62 -14.78 -16.04
CA GLN A 35 -31.36 -14.63 -16.77
C GLN A 35 -30.23 -15.50 -16.22
N PHE A 36 -30.12 -15.60 -14.88
CA PHE A 36 -29.01 -16.32 -14.24
C PHE A 36 -29.40 -17.73 -13.73
N GLY A 37 -30.67 -18.11 -13.79
CA GLY A 37 -31.13 -19.38 -13.23
C GLY A 37 -30.97 -19.48 -11.71
N LEU A 38 -31.12 -18.36 -11.00
CA LEU A 38 -30.88 -18.26 -9.56
C LEU A 38 -32.17 -18.02 -8.78
N SER A 39 -32.15 -18.41 -7.48
CA SER A 39 -33.27 -18.13 -6.59
C SER A 39 -33.39 -16.62 -6.32
N ARG A 40 -34.63 -16.16 -6.09
CA ARG A 40 -34.92 -14.77 -5.74
C ARG A 40 -34.10 -14.27 -4.53
N GLN A 41 -33.89 -15.14 -3.54
CA GLN A 41 -33.10 -14.81 -2.36
C GLN A 41 -31.64 -14.58 -2.73
N THR A 42 -31.04 -15.33 -3.65
CA THR A 42 -29.70 -15.17 -4.14
C THR A 42 -29.49 -13.86 -4.91
N VAL A 43 -30.46 -13.54 -5.80
CA VAL A 43 -30.46 -12.29 -6.57
C VAL A 43 -30.63 -11.08 -5.63
N ARG A 44 -31.58 -11.17 -4.69
CA ARG A 44 -31.84 -10.13 -3.71
C ARG A 44 -30.60 -9.86 -2.82
N HIS A 45 -29.89 -10.91 -2.44
CA HIS A 45 -28.64 -10.77 -1.68
C HIS A 45 -27.56 -10.02 -2.50
N ALA A 46 -27.43 -10.31 -3.80
CA ALA A 46 -26.52 -9.57 -4.69
C ALA A 46 -26.90 -8.08 -4.80
N ILE A 47 -28.20 -7.81 -5.00
CA ILE A 47 -28.71 -6.43 -5.09
C ILE A 47 -28.50 -5.67 -3.79
N LEU A 48 -28.80 -6.30 -2.63
CA LEU A 48 -28.56 -5.68 -1.32
C LEU A 48 -27.09 -5.33 -1.14
N LYS A 49 -26.19 -6.24 -1.48
CA LYS A 49 -24.75 -6.01 -1.38
C LYS A 49 -24.29 -4.86 -2.28
N LEU A 50 -24.78 -4.79 -3.52
CA LEU A 50 -24.50 -3.67 -4.43
C LEU A 50 -25.14 -2.35 -3.96
N SER A 51 -26.27 -2.41 -3.25
CA SER A 51 -26.88 -1.24 -2.64
C SER A 51 -26.13 -0.79 -1.38
N GLU A 52 -25.62 -1.73 -0.58
CA GLU A 52 -24.70 -1.45 0.54
C GLU A 52 -23.38 -0.85 0.06
N ASP A 53 -22.89 -1.30 -1.11
CA ASP A 53 -21.72 -0.75 -1.79
C ASP A 53 -21.98 0.61 -2.49
N GLY A 54 -23.24 1.13 -2.41
CA GLY A 54 -23.62 2.42 -2.99
C GLY A 54 -23.72 2.44 -4.52
N LEU A 55 -23.67 1.28 -5.18
CA LEU A 55 -23.76 1.16 -6.65
C LEU A 55 -25.20 1.11 -7.15
N LEU A 56 -26.12 0.71 -6.30
CA LEU A 56 -27.54 0.65 -6.60
C LEU A 56 -28.36 1.38 -5.53
N GLU A 57 -29.47 1.97 -5.93
CA GLU A 57 -30.48 2.55 -5.03
C GLU A 57 -31.85 1.91 -5.26
N SER A 58 -32.54 1.52 -4.19
CA SER A 58 -33.91 0.99 -4.26
C SER A 58 -34.92 2.10 -4.04
N ARG A 59 -35.76 2.36 -5.04
CA ARG A 59 -36.86 3.33 -4.96
C ARG A 59 -38.16 2.59 -4.69
N ARG A 60 -38.79 2.86 -3.52
CA ARG A 60 -39.97 2.14 -3.05
C ARG A 60 -41.11 2.17 -4.07
N GLY A 61 -41.58 1.00 -4.51
CA GLY A 61 -42.64 0.87 -5.51
C GLY A 61 -42.23 1.09 -6.97
N SER A 62 -40.99 1.46 -7.24
CA SER A 62 -40.49 1.77 -8.58
C SER A 62 -39.43 0.78 -9.09
N GLY A 63 -38.62 0.21 -8.20
CA GLY A 63 -37.58 -0.76 -8.53
C GLY A 63 -36.20 -0.37 -8.03
N THR A 64 -35.16 -1.03 -8.56
CA THR A 64 -33.76 -0.74 -8.24
C THR A 64 -33.10 -0.06 -9.44
N TYR A 65 -32.32 0.95 -9.16
CA TYR A 65 -31.67 1.83 -10.15
C TYR A 65 -30.17 1.82 -9.90
N VAL A 66 -29.39 2.04 -10.96
CA VAL A 66 -27.99 2.42 -10.78
C VAL A 66 -27.99 3.77 -10.02
N ALA A 67 -27.28 3.84 -8.92
CA ALA A 67 -27.23 5.06 -8.12
C ALA A 67 -26.78 6.24 -9.00
N ASP A 68 -27.58 7.28 -9.05
CA ASP A 68 -27.20 8.51 -9.75
C ASP A 68 -26.25 9.30 -8.84
N GLN A 69 -24.99 8.98 -8.97
CA GLN A 69 -23.91 9.54 -8.19
C GLN A 69 -23.72 11.03 -8.47
N HIS A 70 -24.30 11.56 -9.55
CA HIS A 70 -24.20 12.97 -9.96
C HIS A 70 -25.24 13.91 -9.32
N ALA A 71 -26.31 13.38 -8.71
CA ALA A 71 -27.37 14.22 -8.16
C ALA A 71 -26.98 15.04 -6.92
N GLU A 72 -25.95 14.62 -6.14
CA GLU A 72 -25.36 15.39 -5.03
C GLU A 72 -23.95 15.92 -5.33
N GLU A 73 -23.37 15.59 -6.48
CA GLU A 73 -21.98 15.90 -6.87
C GLU A 73 -21.70 17.39 -7.17
N GLY A 74 -22.67 18.27 -7.10
CA GLY A 74 -22.43 19.71 -7.29
C GLY A 74 -21.55 20.38 -6.24
N LYS A 75 -21.15 19.67 -5.16
CA LYS A 75 -20.41 20.28 -4.04
C LYS A 75 -19.06 19.65 -3.69
N ARG A 76 -18.81 18.36 -3.95
CA ARG A 76 -17.59 17.68 -3.51
C ARG A 76 -17.01 16.87 -4.64
N SER A 77 -16.08 17.43 -5.38
CA SER A 77 -15.43 16.78 -6.53
C SER A 77 -13.92 16.65 -6.40
N VAL A 78 -13.36 17.08 -5.27
CA VAL A 78 -11.91 17.06 -5.06
C VAL A 78 -11.54 15.91 -4.14
N VAL A 79 -10.58 15.08 -4.56
CA VAL A 79 -9.90 14.12 -3.70
C VAL A 79 -8.53 14.69 -3.34
N ALA A 80 -8.29 14.91 -2.06
CA ALA A 80 -6.98 15.33 -1.57
C ALA A 80 -6.06 14.11 -1.51
N VAL A 81 -4.89 14.21 -2.12
CA VAL A 81 -3.83 13.19 -2.08
C VAL A 81 -2.65 13.78 -1.34
N VAL A 82 -2.28 13.16 -0.23
CA VAL A 82 -1.20 13.61 0.65
C VAL A 82 -0.15 12.52 0.73
N THR A 83 1.04 12.79 0.22
CA THR A 83 2.18 11.85 0.23
C THR A 83 3.32 12.39 1.09
N THR A 84 4.25 11.55 1.47
CA THR A 84 5.45 12.02 2.17
C THR A 84 6.38 12.76 1.22
N TYR A 85 6.57 12.26 0.00
CA TYR A 85 7.37 12.87 -1.07
C TYR A 85 6.62 12.83 -2.40
N VAL A 86 7.13 13.53 -3.43
CA VAL A 86 6.48 13.64 -4.76
C VAL A 86 7.38 13.22 -5.90
N ASP A 87 8.65 13.62 -5.85
CA ASP A 87 9.52 13.69 -7.03
C ASP A 87 10.34 12.42 -7.25
N ASP A 88 10.39 11.53 -6.27
CA ASP A 88 11.39 10.47 -6.20
C ASP A 88 10.78 9.10 -5.92
N TYR A 89 11.50 8.06 -6.31
CA TYR A 89 11.34 6.69 -5.90
C TYR A 89 10.03 6.03 -6.36
N ILE A 90 9.13 5.68 -5.43
CA ILE A 90 7.85 5.02 -5.74
C ILE A 90 6.73 6.01 -6.08
N PHE A 91 6.85 7.27 -5.62
CA PHE A 91 5.75 8.25 -5.60
C PHE A 91 5.24 8.66 -6.97
N PRO A 92 6.06 8.99 -7.99
CA PRO A 92 5.55 9.45 -9.28
C PRO A 92 4.59 8.47 -9.95
N SER A 93 4.89 7.16 -9.89
CA SER A 93 4.05 6.12 -10.48
C SER A 93 2.77 5.90 -9.68
N THR A 94 2.84 5.94 -8.34
CA THR A 94 1.69 5.81 -7.45
C THR A 94 0.73 6.99 -7.63
N ILE A 95 1.24 8.22 -7.64
CA ILE A 95 0.46 9.44 -7.85
C ILE A 95 -0.22 9.42 -9.23
N ARG A 96 0.49 8.99 -10.27
CA ARG A 96 -0.08 8.85 -11.62
C ARG A 96 -1.22 7.82 -11.65
N GLY A 97 -1.07 6.68 -10.96
CA GLY A 97 -2.13 5.68 -10.85
C GLY A 97 -3.37 6.22 -10.13
N ILE A 98 -3.19 7.02 -9.08
CA ILE A 98 -4.29 7.71 -8.37
C ILE A 98 -4.96 8.71 -9.31
N GLU A 99 -4.18 9.61 -9.91
CA GLU A 99 -4.68 10.70 -10.74
C GLU A 99 -5.49 10.19 -11.93
N SER A 100 -4.92 9.27 -12.72
CA SER A 100 -5.59 8.72 -13.90
C SER A 100 -6.92 8.05 -13.57
N THR A 101 -6.98 7.35 -12.42
CA THR A 101 -8.21 6.68 -11.98
C THR A 101 -9.26 7.68 -11.50
N LEU A 102 -8.87 8.70 -10.72
CA LEU A 102 -9.77 9.75 -10.24
C LEU A 102 -10.31 10.58 -11.40
N SER A 103 -9.43 11.02 -12.29
CA SER A 103 -9.78 11.84 -13.48
C SER A 103 -10.77 11.11 -14.39
N ALA A 104 -10.55 9.81 -14.64
CA ALA A 104 -11.45 8.97 -15.43
C ALA A 104 -12.87 8.83 -14.82
N LYS A 105 -13.02 9.11 -13.53
CA LYS A 105 -14.29 9.08 -12.80
C LYS A 105 -14.82 10.47 -12.44
N GLY A 106 -14.27 11.55 -13.01
CA GLY A 106 -14.75 12.92 -12.86
C GLY A 106 -14.29 13.64 -11.59
N TYR A 107 -13.36 13.05 -10.82
CA TYR A 107 -12.78 13.69 -9.64
C TYR A 107 -11.53 14.48 -10.00
N SER A 108 -11.39 15.66 -9.41
CA SER A 108 -10.15 16.43 -9.44
C SER A 108 -9.23 15.99 -8.31
N MET A 109 -7.94 15.90 -8.58
CA MET A 109 -6.93 15.58 -7.58
C MET A 109 -6.24 16.85 -7.08
N GLN A 110 -6.19 17.03 -5.77
CA GLN A 110 -5.30 18.02 -5.14
C GLN A 110 -4.15 17.30 -4.45
N LEU A 111 -2.92 17.58 -4.85
CA LEU A 111 -1.73 16.96 -4.30
C LEU A 111 -1.07 17.87 -3.26
N SER A 112 -0.70 17.29 -2.12
CA SER A 112 0.10 17.90 -1.06
C SER A 112 1.15 16.92 -0.57
N PHE A 113 2.23 17.39 0.04
CA PHE A 113 3.28 16.53 0.57
C PHE A 113 3.79 17.03 1.92
N THR A 114 4.11 16.07 2.79
CA THR A 114 4.45 16.33 4.20
C THR A 114 5.96 16.43 4.44
N ASN A 115 6.79 16.03 3.48
CA ASN A 115 8.25 15.84 3.67
C ASN A 115 8.57 14.93 4.87
N ASN A 116 7.65 14.02 5.20
CA ASN A 116 7.73 13.13 6.36
C ASN A 116 7.90 13.87 7.70
N THR A 117 7.22 15.02 7.86
CA THR A 117 7.24 15.83 9.09
C THR A 117 5.84 16.04 9.66
N THR A 118 5.70 15.87 10.98
CA THR A 118 4.42 16.02 11.69
C THR A 118 3.88 17.45 11.66
N ASP A 119 4.73 18.47 11.58
CA ASP A 119 4.30 19.86 11.50
C ASP A 119 3.64 20.17 10.16
N LYS A 120 4.21 19.64 9.06
CA LYS A 120 3.63 19.80 7.73
C LYS A 120 2.34 19.00 7.58
N GLU A 121 2.31 17.80 8.12
CA GLU A 121 1.09 16.99 8.21
C GLU A 121 -0.01 17.77 8.95
N ARG A 122 0.29 18.38 10.11
CA ARG A 122 -0.65 19.19 10.87
C ARG A 122 -1.25 20.30 10.04
N GLN A 123 -0.44 21.10 9.36
CA GLN A 123 -0.89 22.20 8.52
C GLN A 123 -1.87 21.73 7.44
N ILE A 124 -1.55 20.60 6.79
CA ILE A 124 -2.41 20.03 5.75
C ILE A 124 -3.73 19.54 6.34
N LEU A 125 -3.70 18.81 7.47
CA LEU A 125 -4.92 18.32 8.13
C LEU A 125 -5.83 19.47 8.61
N GLU A 126 -5.26 20.53 9.15
CA GLU A 126 -6.01 21.74 9.57
C GLU A 126 -6.67 22.42 8.37
N ASP A 127 -5.98 22.55 7.24
CA ASP A 127 -6.54 23.10 6.00
C ASP A 127 -7.70 22.23 5.49
N LEU A 128 -7.49 20.91 5.37
CA LEU A 128 -8.52 19.98 4.92
C LEU A 128 -9.78 19.99 5.79
N LEU A 129 -9.63 20.20 7.11
CA LEU A 129 -10.76 20.31 8.04
C LEU A 129 -11.62 21.57 7.81
N THR A 130 -11.09 22.63 7.19
CA THR A 130 -11.84 23.85 6.89
C THR A 130 -12.61 23.79 5.59
N ARG A 131 -12.33 22.80 4.74
CA ARG A 131 -12.86 22.69 3.38
C ARG A 131 -14.13 21.84 3.30
N ASP A 132 -15.05 22.25 2.44
CA ASP A 132 -16.32 21.56 2.19
C ASP A 132 -16.40 20.94 0.78
N ASP A 133 -15.42 21.21 -0.09
CA ASP A 133 -15.33 20.67 -1.45
C ASP A 133 -14.57 19.33 -1.54
N ILE A 134 -13.96 18.88 -0.44
CA ILE A 134 -13.21 17.62 -0.36
C ILE A 134 -14.17 16.44 -0.25
N ALA A 135 -14.15 15.57 -1.25
CA ALA A 135 -14.91 14.33 -1.28
C ALA A 135 -14.24 13.23 -0.45
N GLY A 136 -12.92 13.16 -0.48
CA GLY A 136 -12.14 12.16 0.26
C GLY A 136 -10.66 12.53 0.35
N VAL A 137 -9.93 11.81 1.18
CA VAL A 137 -8.50 12.02 1.42
C VAL A 137 -7.76 10.70 1.30
N ILE A 138 -6.85 10.60 0.34
CA ILE A 138 -5.87 9.51 0.24
C ILE A 138 -4.57 10.01 0.85
N MET A 139 -4.07 9.33 1.88
CA MET A 139 -2.97 9.86 2.68
C MET A 139 -1.92 8.82 3.01
N GLU A 140 -0.66 9.17 2.81
CA GLU A 140 0.46 8.42 3.36
C GLU A 140 0.81 8.96 4.75
N PRO A 141 0.81 8.11 5.80
CA PRO A 141 1.07 8.55 7.17
C PRO A 141 2.53 8.99 7.35
N VAL A 142 2.73 9.95 8.23
CA VAL A 142 4.05 10.46 8.61
C VAL A 142 4.57 9.67 9.80
N LYS A 143 5.77 9.10 9.68
CA LYS A 143 6.47 8.40 10.77
C LYS A 143 5.54 7.42 11.52
N SER A 144 4.87 6.56 10.77
CA SER A 144 3.74 5.73 11.23
C SER A 144 4.09 4.70 12.34
N ALA A 145 5.38 4.52 12.66
CA ALA A 145 5.81 3.70 13.79
C ALA A 145 5.97 4.46 15.11
N LEU A 146 5.86 5.79 15.08
CA LEU A 146 6.07 6.65 16.25
C LEU A 146 4.74 7.29 16.69
N PRO A 147 4.62 7.68 17.97
CA PRO A 147 3.47 8.44 18.44
C PRO A 147 3.30 9.72 17.62
N ASN A 148 2.10 9.94 17.06
CA ASN A 148 1.82 11.10 16.24
C ASN A 148 0.98 12.13 17.03
N PRO A 149 1.48 13.38 17.22
CA PRO A 149 0.76 14.43 17.94
C PRO A 149 -0.50 14.91 17.20
N ASN A 150 -0.70 14.53 15.94
CA ASN A 150 -1.83 14.94 15.11
C ASN A 150 -3.04 14.00 15.19
N MET A 151 -3.00 12.92 16.00
CA MET A 151 -4.14 12.01 16.19
C MET A 151 -5.46 12.71 16.48
N PRO A 152 -5.52 13.80 17.28
CA PRO A 152 -6.77 14.55 17.50
C PRO A 152 -7.37 15.16 16.21
N LEU A 153 -6.55 15.50 15.21
CA LEU A 153 -7.03 16.02 13.92
C LEU A 153 -7.68 14.92 13.08
N TYR A 154 -7.10 13.72 13.07
CA TYR A 154 -7.70 12.55 12.42
C TYR A 154 -9.06 12.18 13.05
N HIS A 155 -9.16 12.23 14.37
CA HIS A 155 -10.46 12.03 15.05
C HIS A 155 -11.48 13.10 14.68
N LYS A 156 -11.06 14.37 14.50
CA LYS A 156 -11.95 15.43 13.99
C LYS A 156 -12.40 15.15 12.56
N MET A 157 -11.51 14.67 11.69
CA MET A 157 -11.87 14.26 10.32
C MET A 157 -12.91 13.14 10.34
N GLN A 158 -12.71 12.13 11.18
CA GLN A 158 -13.66 11.04 11.37
C GLN A 158 -15.01 11.54 11.89
N ALA A 159 -15.02 12.41 12.90
CA ALA A 159 -16.24 13.01 13.45
C ALA A 159 -16.99 13.90 12.42
N LYS A 160 -16.25 14.58 11.53
CA LYS A 160 -16.82 15.34 10.39
C LYS A 160 -17.35 14.42 9.27
N GLY A 161 -17.12 13.11 9.35
CA GLY A 161 -17.53 12.13 8.34
C GLY A 161 -16.69 12.17 7.06
N MET A 162 -15.48 12.74 7.13
CA MET A 162 -14.56 12.76 6.00
C MET A 162 -14.08 11.34 5.69
N LYS A 163 -14.07 10.99 4.41
CA LYS A 163 -13.56 9.70 3.93
C LYS A 163 -12.05 9.77 3.86
N VAL A 164 -11.37 8.94 4.64
CA VAL A 164 -9.91 8.86 4.68
C VAL A 164 -9.49 7.43 4.34
N LEU A 165 -8.48 7.30 3.48
CA LEU A 165 -7.84 6.04 3.12
C LEU A 165 -6.33 6.23 3.20
N PHE A 166 -5.66 5.36 3.94
CA PHE A 166 -4.21 5.36 3.99
C PHE A 166 -3.60 4.59 2.82
N ILE A 167 -2.39 4.98 2.42
CA ILE A 167 -1.57 4.25 1.43
C ILE A 167 -0.19 3.95 2.00
N ASN A 168 0.44 2.88 1.52
CA ASN A 168 1.75 2.39 1.89
C ASN A 168 1.88 1.93 3.35
N SER A 169 1.35 2.66 4.30
CA SER A 169 1.29 2.37 5.73
C SER A 169 0.00 2.91 6.33
N TYR A 170 -0.18 2.77 7.65
CA TYR A 170 -1.34 3.26 8.38
C TYR A 170 -0.98 3.52 9.85
N TYR A 171 -1.84 4.24 10.56
CA TYR A 171 -1.77 4.37 12.02
C TYR A 171 -2.68 3.32 12.67
N PRO A 172 -2.13 2.35 13.43
CA PRO A 172 -2.93 1.28 14.05
C PRO A 172 -4.01 1.78 15.02
N GLU A 173 -3.84 3.01 15.54
CA GLU A 173 -4.77 3.64 16.48
C GLU A 173 -6.02 4.21 15.78
N LEU A 174 -6.06 4.24 14.46
CA LEU A 174 -7.17 4.80 13.66
C LEU A 174 -7.86 3.70 12.86
N ASP A 175 -9.19 3.68 12.93
CA ASP A 175 -10.02 2.75 12.16
C ASP A 175 -10.30 3.32 10.75
N PHE A 176 -9.23 3.62 9.99
CA PHE A 176 -9.31 3.97 8.59
C PHE A 176 -8.80 2.83 7.70
N PRO A 177 -9.43 2.60 6.54
CA PRO A 177 -8.93 1.60 5.60
C PRO A 177 -7.59 2.03 5.00
N HIS A 178 -6.83 1.03 4.53
CA HIS A 178 -5.55 1.28 3.86
C HIS A 178 -5.37 0.41 2.62
N VAL A 179 -4.53 0.89 1.72
CA VAL A 179 -4.02 0.14 0.57
C VAL A 179 -2.49 0.14 0.66
N SER A 180 -1.91 -1.01 0.90
CA SER A 180 -0.49 -1.19 1.16
C SER A 180 0.05 -2.47 0.53
N ILE A 181 1.33 -2.74 0.75
CA ILE A 181 1.90 -4.08 0.61
C ILE A 181 1.69 -4.82 1.94
N ASN A 182 1.53 -6.13 1.90
CA ASN A 182 1.70 -6.98 3.08
C ASN A 182 3.19 -7.08 3.42
N ASP A 183 3.69 -6.10 4.16
CA ASP A 183 5.11 -5.93 4.46
C ASP A 183 5.70 -7.11 5.23
N GLU A 184 4.91 -7.72 6.13
CA GLU A 184 5.33 -8.92 6.87
C GLU A 184 5.55 -10.10 5.92
N GLU A 185 4.57 -10.41 5.08
CA GLU A 185 4.66 -11.54 4.15
C GLU A 185 5.77 -11.34 3.11
N CYS A 186 5.92 -10.12 2.60
CA CYS A 186 6.97 -9.79 1.65
C CYS A 186 8.37 -9.94 2.26
N ALA A 187 8.58 -9.44 3.47
CA ALA A 187 9.86 -9.61 4.18
C ALA A 187 10.14 -11.08 4.52
N TYR A 188 9.11 -11.83 4.92
CA TYR A 188 9.22 -13.27 5.11
C TYR A 188 9.74 -13.97 3.85
N ARG A 189 9.15 -13.69 2.68
CA ARG A 189 9.58 -14.25 1.38
C ARG A 189 11.00 -13.84 1.03
N ALA A 190 11.41 -12.60 1.30
CA ALA A 190 12.78 -12.14 1.06
C ALA A 190 13.81 -12.94 1.86
N VAL A 191 13.56 -13.12 3.16
CA VAL A 191 14.46 -13.87 4.04
C VAL A 191 14.46 -15.36 3.70
N LYS A 192 13.29 -15.94 3.38
CA LYS A 192 13.19 -17.33 2.91
C LYS A 192 14.02 -17.56 1.65
N ALA A 193 14.02 -16.63 0.70
CA ALA A 193 14.84 -16.75 -0.51
C ALA A 193 16.35 -16.77 -0.19
N MET A 194 16.80 -16.01 0.82
CA MET A 194 18.18 -16.10 1.30
C MET A 194 18.49 -17.45 1.94
N VAL A 195 17.57 -17.98 2.75
CA VAL A 195 17.74 -19.31 3.37
C VAL A 195 17.80 -20.40 2.31
N GLU A 196 16.95 -20.34 1.29
CA GLU A 196 16.94 -21.27 0.15
C GLU A 196 18.21 -21.18 -0.70
N ALA A 197 18.85 -20.01 -0.71
CA ALA A 197 20.17 -19.82 -1.32
C ALA A 197 21.32 -20.36 -0.45
N GLY A 198 21.05 -20.90 0.74
CA GLY A 198 22.03 -21.52 1.64
C GLY A 198 22.52 -20.61 2.77
N HIS A 199 22.04 -19.38 2.90
CA HIS A 199 22.47 -18.49 3.97
C HIS A 199 21.88 -18.90 5.32
N LYS A 200 22.72 -18.94 6.36
CA LYS A 200 22.33 -19.27 7.74
C LYS A 200 22.53 -18.11 8.72
N SER A 201 23.45 -17.20 8.41
CA SER A 201 23.68 -15.98 9.18
C SER A 201 23.17 -14.80 8.35
N ILE A 202 21.96 -14.34 8.66
CA ILE A 202 21.25 -13.31 7.91
C ILE A 202 20.98 -12.14 8.86
N GLY A 203 21.44 -10.94 8.49
CA GLY A 203 21.11 -9.72 9.20
C GLY A 203 19.99 -8.94 8.53
N CYS A 204 19.52 -7.88 9.18
CA CYS A 204 18.59 -6.93 8.57
C CYS A 204 18.93 -5.48 8.93
N VAL A 205 18.52 -4.57 8.01
CA VAL A 205 18.61 -3.12 8.19
C VAL A 205 17.22 -2.55 7.92
N LEU A 206 16.54 -2.08 8.95
CA LEU A 206 15.13 -1.71 8.92
C LEU A 206 14.93 -0.27 9.36
N LYS A 207 13.81 0.33 8.94
CA LYS A 207 13.48 1.70 9.25
C LYS A 207 12.65 1.79 10.54
N LEU A 208 13.14 2.56 11.51
CA LEU A 208 12.58 2.68 12.85
C LEU A 208 11.29 3.50 12.88
N ASP A 209 11.23 4.57 12.11
CA ASP A 209 10.17 5.57 12.17
C ASP A 209 8.99 5.29 11.23
N ASP A 210 9.02 4.20 10.45
CA ASP A 210 7.90 3.77 9.59
C ASP A 210 7.30 2.45 10.05
N GLY A 211 5.97 2.33 10.04
CA GLY A 211 5.24 1.12 10.37
C GLY A 211 5.64 -0.08 9.51
N GLN A 212 5.92 0.15 8.24
CA GLN A 212 6.46 -0.86 7.32
C GLN A 212 7.74 -1.50 7.86
N GLY A 213 8.64 -0.74 8.49
CA GLY A 213 9.86 -1.29 9.07
C GLY A 213 9.58 -2.29 10.19
N ARG A 214 8.54 -2.05 10.99
CA ARG A 214 8.09 -2.97 12.06
C ARG A 214 7.47 -4.23 11.49
N GLU A 215 6.64 -4.12 10.46
CA GLU A 215 6.03 -5.28 9.80
C GLU A 215 7.09 -6.12 9.07
N ARG A 216 8.05 -5.49 8.39
CA ARG A 216 9.21 -6.18 7.76
C ARG A 216 10.07 -6.89 8.80
N TYR A 217 10.21 -6.32 10.00
CA TYR A 217 10.86 -7.00 11.11
C TYR A 217 10.11 -8.27 11.53
N ARG A 218 8.78 -8.23 11.62
CA ARG A 218 7.97 -9.41 11.92
C ARG A 218 8.20 -10.52 10.90
N GLY A 219 8.19 -10.18 9.61
CA GLY A 219 8.48 -11.12 8.53
C GLY A 219 9.87 -11.73 8.62
N TYR A 220 10.90 -10.92 8.92
CA TYR A 220 12.25 -11.39 9.16
C TYR A 220 12.31 -12.39 10.32
N ILE A 221 11.76 -12.05 11.49
CA ILE A 221 11.75 -12.93 12.68
C ILE A 221 11.02 -14.23 12.38
N ARG A 222 9.86 -14.16 11.72
CA ARG A 222 9.07 -15.33 11.36
C ARG A 222 9.88 -16.28 10.48
N ALA A 223 10.52 -15.77 9.45
CA ALA A 223 11.35 -16.59 8.55
C ALA A 223 12.54 -17.23 9.27
N MET A 224 13.28 -16.46 10.06
CA MET A 224 14.41 -16.98 10.84
C MET A 224 13.98 -18.10 11.80
N THR A 225 12.89 -17.88 12.54
CA THR A 225 12.35 -18.84 13.51
C THR A 225 11.85 -20.11 12.84
N GLU A 226 11.06 -20.02 11.76
CA GLU A 226 10.53 -21.18 11.05
C GLU A 226 11.62 -22.02 10.38
N CYS A 227 12.73 -21.39 10.00
CA CYS A 227 13.89 -22.08 9.45
C CYS A 227 14.87 -22.60 10.51
N GLY A 228 14.57 -22.43 11.79
CA GLY A 228 15.44 -22.86 12.89
C GLY A 228 16.77 -22.11 12.95
N LEU A 229 16.82 -20.88 12.42
CA LEU A 229 18.01 -20.05 12.43
C LEU A 229 18.02 -19.12 13.63
N SER A 230 19.17 -18.98 14.26
CA SER A 230 19.40 -18.02 15.33
C SER A 230 19.92 -16.70 14.78
N PHE A 231 19.60 -15.62 15.47
CA PHE A 231 20.12 -14.28 15.20
C PHE A 231 20.48 -13.61 16.53
N THR A 232 21.40 -12.68 16.48
CA THR A 232 21.81 -11.87 17.63
C THR A 232 21.23 -10.46 17.52
N TYR A 233 21.30 -9.72 18.61
CA TYR A 233 20.89 -8.31 18.63
C TYR A 233 21.65 -7.48 17.58
N ASP A 234 22.91 -7.79 17.31
CA ASP A 234 23.74 -7.08 16.33
C ASP A 234 23.32 -7.33 14.89
N HIS A 235 22.65 -8.46 14.61
CA HIS A 235 22.14 -8.74 13.27
C HIS A 235 20.88 -7.89 12.91
N VAL A 236 20.21 -7.29 13.91
CA VAL A 236 19.03 -6.43 13.70
C VAL A 236 19.42 -4.96 13.84
N ASN A 237 19.43 -4.25 12.73
CA ASN A 237 19.86 -2.87 12.69
C ASN A 237 18.68 -1.95 12.34
N TRP A 238 18.53 -0.89 13.15
CA TRP A 238 17.52 0.12 12.96
C TRP A 238 18.17 1.44 12.54
N ILE A 239 17.62 2.05 11.48
CA ILE A 239 17.95 3.38 10.99
C ILE A 239 16.67 4.21 10.90
N ASP A 240 16.78 5.51 10.84
CA ASP A 240 15.64 6.41 10.68
C ASP A 240 15.72 7.25 9.39
N THR A 241 14.74 8.11 9.20
CA THR A 241 14.72 9.04 8.06
C THR A 241 15.93 9.96 8.00
N ILE A 242 16.52 10.33 9.16
CA ILE A 242 17.71 11.20 9.23
C ILE A 242 18.94 10.41 8.83
N ASP A 243 19.09 9.19 9.36
CA ASP A 243 20.18 8.28 8.99
C ASP A 243 20.23 8.02 7.48
N ILE A 244 19.06 7.86 6.83
CA ILE A 244 18.98 7.68 5.37
C ILE A 244 19.45 8.95 4.64
N LYS A 245 19.05 10.13 5.12
CA LYS A 245 19.49 11.40 4.53
C LYS A 245 21.00 11.68 4.72
N ASP A 246 21.53 11.35 5.90
CA ASP A 246 22.96 11.45 6.21
C ASP A 246 23.81 10.39 5.48
N GLY A 247 23.17 9.32 5.02
CA GLY A 247 23.71 8.32 4.13
C GLY A 247 24.80 7.46 4.78
N LYS A 248 26.06 7.71 4.42
CA LYS A 248 27.18 6.80 4.67
C LYS A 248 27.49 6.53 6.15
N ARG A 249 27.31 7.52 7.04
CA ARG A 249 27.75 7.43 8.44
C ARG A 249 26.99 6.38 9.27
N ALA A 250 25.69 6.33 9.14
CA ALA A 250 24.86 5.33 9.82
C ALA A 250 25.20 3.92 9.34
N LEU A 251 25.37 3.74 8.02
CA LEU A 251 25.66 2.44 7.42
C LEU A 251 27.06 1.92 7.70
N LEU A 252 28.03 2.76 8.01
CA LEU A 252 29.33 2.30 8.51
C LEU A 252 29.19 1.57 9.85
N ARG A 253 28.36 2.09 10.78
CA ARG A 253 28.07 1.40 12.05
C ARG A 253 27.30 0.08 11.83
N VAL A 254 26.33 0.10 10.90
CA VAL A 254 25.57 -1.08 10.51
C VAL A 254 26.50 -2.17 9.97
N LYS A 255 27.44 -1.82 9.09
CA LYS A 255 28.43 -2.75 8.54
C LYS A 255 29.20 -3.48 9.63
N GLU A 256 29.69 -2.77 10.64
CA GLU A 256 30.44 -3.37 11.75
C GLU A 256 29.60 -4.40 12.52
N ARG A 257 28.32 -4.11 12.74
CA ARG A 257 27.40 -5.00 13.45
C ARG A 257 26.98 -6.22 12.62
N LEU A 258 27.00 -6.12 11.29
CA LEU A 258 26.75 -7.23 10.39
C LEU A 258 27.94 -8.19 10.23
N SER A 259 28.99 -8.03 11.03
CA SER A 259 30.15 -8.94 11.02
C SER A 259 29.70 -10.39 11.27
N GLY A 260 30.12 -11.30 10.39
CA GLY A 260 29.70 -12.72 10.45
C GLY A 260 28.38 -13.04 9.76
N CYS A 261 27.62 -12.05 9.29
CA CYS A 261 26.51 -12.29 8.39
C CYS A 261 27.01 -12.59 6.97
N THR A 262 26.33 -13.52 6.28
CA THR A 262 26.58 -13.81 4.86
C THR A 262 25.52 -13.23 3.95
N ALA A 263 24.41 -12.74 4.52
CA ALA A 263 23.34 -12.05 3.80
C ALA A 263 22.69 -10.97 4.67
N VAL A 264 22.08 -9.98 4.04
CA VAL A 264 21.36 -8.91 4.70
C VAL A 264 20.08 -8.55 3.96
N PHE A 265 18.97 -8.50 4.69
CA PHE A 265 17.71 -7.98 4.22
C PHE A 265 17.63 -6.48 4.56
N CYS A 266 17.45 -5.63 3.55
CA CYS A 266 17.37 -4.18 3.70
C CYS A 266 15.93 -3.69 3.59
N TYR A 267 15.63 -2.64 4.36
CA TYR A 267 14.32 -1.97 4.38
C TYR A 267 13.81 -1.71 2.95
N ASN A 268 14.64 -1.14 2.10
CA ASN A 268 14.32 -0.94 0.69
C ASN A 268 15.59 -0.93 -0.18
N ASP A 269 15.42 -0.74 -1.50
CA ASP A 269 16.53 -0.74 -2.44
C ASP A 269 17.49 0.46 -2.23
N GLN A 270 16.96 1.59 -1.75
CA GLN A 270 17.80 2.74 -1.43
C GLN A 270 18.78 2.39 -0.30
N VAL A 271 18.29 1.82 0.79
CA VAL A 271 19.12 1.35 1.91
C VAL A 271 20.05 0.23 1.46
N ALA A 272 19.55 -0.70 0.63
CA ALA A 272 20.38 -1.77 0.07
C ALA A 272 21.53 -1.22 -0.77
N GLY A 273 21.25 -0.30 -1.69
CA GLY A 273 22.26 0.31 -2.54
C GLY A 273 23.30 1.10 -1.75
N MET A 274 22.86 1.88 -0.75
CA MET A 274 23.77 2.63 0.12
C MET A 274 24.67 1.68 0.95
N LEU A 275 24.13 0.59 1.49
CA LEU A 275 24.89 -0.42 2.21
C LEU A 275 25.88 -1.14 1.28
N MET A 276 25.44 -1.55 0.09
CA MET A 276 26.33 -2.16 -0.90
C MET A 276 27.51 -1.27 -1.24
N GLN A 277 27.29 0.03 -1.41
CA GLN A 277 28.37 0.98 -1.67
C GLN A 277 29.37 1.04 -0.50
N VAL A 278 28.88 1.04 0.75
CA VAL A 278 29.72 1.02 1.96
C VAL A 278 30.57 -0.28 2.02
N LEU A 279 29.94 -1.42 1.70
CA LEU A 279 30.64 -2.72 1.70
C LEU A 279 31.72 -2.78 0.61
N ILE A 280 31.41 -2.29 -0.59
CA ILE A 280 32.37 -2.23 -1.72
C ILE A 280 33.53 -1.29 -1.41
N ASP A 281 33.25 -0.10 -0.85
CA ASP A 281 34.29 0.86 -0.45
C ASP A 281 35.25 0.27 0.62
N ASP A 282 34.76 -0.70 1.40
CA ASP A 282 35.57 -1.43 2.41
C ASP A 282 36.26 -2.67 1.82
N GLY A 283 36.15 -2.91 0.52
CA GLY A 283 36.84 -3.98 -0.20
C GLY A 283 36.12 -5.31 -0.29
N LEU A 284 34.85 -5.42 0.18
CA LEU A 284 34.06 -6.64 0.06
C LEU A 284 33.59 -6.84 -1.39
N LYS A 285 33.55 -8.09 -1.81
CA LYS A 285 33.07 -8.53 -3.12
C LYS A 285 31.63 -9.01 -3.02
N LEU A 286 30.70 -8.30 -3.67
CA LEU A 286 29.30 -8.67 -3.68
C LEU A 286 28.95 -9.47 -4.95
N PRO A 287 28.15 -10.54 -4.86
CA PRO A 287 27.51 -11.08 -3.66
C PRO A 287 28.37 -12.08 -2.87
N GLY A 288 29.67 -12.28 -3.22
CA GLY A 288 30.50 -13.36 -2.69
C GLY A 288 30.70 -13.29 -1.17
N ASP A 289 31.00 -12.09 -0.63
CA ASP A 289 31.22 -11.90 0.79
C ASP A 289 29.92 -11.57 1.55
N MET A 290 28.97 -10.92 0.88
CA MET A 290 27.66 -10.54 1.44
C MET A 290 26.58 -10.52 0.35
N SER A 291 25.53 -11.29 0.54
CA SER A 291 24.31 -11.20 -0.28
C SER A 291 23.37 -10.12 0.25
N VAL A 292 22.64 -9.43 -0.66
CA VAL A 292 21.75 -8.33 -0.31
C VAL A 292 20.40 -8.50 -1.00
N ILE A 293 19.31 -8.35 -0.24
CA ILE A 293 17.95 -8.20 -0.80
C ILE A 293 17.36 -6.89 -0.30
N GLY A 294 16.78 -6.10 -1.22
CA GLY A 294 16.00 -4.90 -0.94
C GLY A 294 14.50 -5.10 -1.14
N MET A 295 13.78 -4.00 -1.17
CA MET A 295 12.37 -3.90 -1.53
C MET A 295 12.12 -2.71 -2.45
N ASP A 296 11.01 -2.77 -3.19
CA ASP A 296 10.41 -1.77 -4.07
C ASP A 296 10.72 -1.93 -5.56
N ASP A 297 11.66 -2.78 -5.95
CA ASP A 297 12.11 -2.98 -7.35
C ASP A 297 12.28 -1.64 -8.07
N SER A 298 13.08 -0.77 -7.46
CA SER A 298 13.38 0.57 -7.94
C SER A 298 14.36 0.52 -9.13
N ASP A 299 14.55 1.67 -9.78
CA ASP A 299 15.55 1.77 -10.85
C ASP A 299 16.96 1.50 -10.31
N MET A 300 17.25 1.87 -9.05
CA MET A 300 18.51 1.50 -8.40
C MET A 300 18.74 -0.01 -8.35
N ALA A 301 17.69 -0.79 -8.08
CA ALA A 301 17.80 -2.24 -8.07
C ALA A 301 18.17 -2.81 -9.46
N LYS A 302 17.65 -2.22 -10.51
CA LYS A 302 17.88 -2.64 -11.91
C LYS A 302 19.25 -2.18 -12.42
N ILE A 303 19.66 -0.97 -12.09
CA ILE A 303 20.98 -0.42 -12.47
C ILE A 303 22.08 -1.13 -11.65
N GLY A 304 21.84 -1.35 -10.36
CA GLY A 304 22.79 -1.96 -9.44
C GLY A 304 23.84 -1.02 -8.88
N VAL A 305 24.71 -1.56 -8.04
CA VAL A 305 25.83 -0.86 -7.38
C VAL A 305 27.10 -1.66 -7.61
N GLY A 306 28.15 -1.03 -8.07
CA GLY A 306 29.41 -1.72 -8.39
C GLY A 306 29.28 -2.81 -9.47
N GLY A 307 28.31 -2.67 -10.37
CA GLY A 307 28.01 -3.66 -11.42
C GLY A 307 27.13 -4.85 -10.97
N VAL A 308 26.60 -4.81 -9.73
CA VAL A 308 25.76 -5.88 -9.16
C VAL A 308 24.31 -5.38 -9.02
N THR A 309 23.38 -5.95 -9.77
CA THR A 309 21.93 -5.65 -9.69
C THR A 309 21.32 -6.22 -8.43
N ILE A 310 20.40 -5.48 -7.80
CA ILE A 310 19.84 -5.84 -6.49
C ILE A 310 18.63 -6.76 -6.64
N SER A 311 18.66 -7.88 -5.94
CA SER A 311 17.47 -8.72 -5.70
C SER A 311 16.48 -7.94 -4.84
N SER A 312 15.22 -7.91 -5.23
CA SER A 312 14.25 -7.03 -4.58
C SER A 312 12.84 -7.61 -4.64
N ILE A 313 11.98 -7.19 -3.71
CA ILE A 313 10.54 -7.42 -3.79
C ILE A 313 9.91 -6.21 -4.47
N PRO A 314 9.10 -6.40 -5.53
CA PRO A 314 8.46 -5.30 -6.23
C PRO A 314 7.48 -4.51 -5.34
N HIS A 315 7.45 -3.20 -5.49
CA HIS A 315 6.33 -2.38 -5.05
C HIS A 315 5.35 -2.20 -6.22
N PRO A 316 4.06 -2.51 -6.06
CA PRO A 316 3.07 -2.41 -7.13
C PRO A 316 2.63 -0.96 -7.40
N LYS A 317 3.59 -0.06 -7.58
CA LYS A 317 3.50 1.41 -7.58
C LYS A 317 2.21 1.95 -8.22
N ALA A 318 2.05 1.78 -9.54
CA ALA A 318 0.86 2.25 -10.26
C ALA A 318 -0.41 1.51 -9.81
N ARG A 319 -0.36 0.18 -9.69
CA ARG A 319 -1.49 -0.66 -9.26
C ARG A 319 -1.98 -0.30 -7.86
N LEU A 320 -1.06 0.05 -6.95
CA LEU A 320 -1.41 0.51 -5.61
C LEU A 320 -2.16 1.84 -5.69
N GLY A 321 -1.69 2.78 -6.49
CA GLY A 321 -2.36 4.05 -6.73
C GLY A 321 -3.76 3.89 -7.32
N GLU A 322 -3.89 3.07 -8.37
CA GLU A 322 -5.17 2.73 -8.99
C GLU A 322 -6.14 2.10 -7.97
N LYS A 323 -5.65 1.13 -7.17
CA LYS A 323 -6.46 0.47 -6.15
C LYS A 323 -6.90 1.43 -5.05
N ALA A 324 -6.03 2.33 -4.60
CA ALA A 324 -6.34 3.35 -3.62
C ALA A 324 -7.43 4.31 -4.13
N ALA A 325 -7.33 4.76 -5.38
CA ALA A 325 -8.33 5.63 -5.98
C ALA A 325 -9.68 4.93 -6.15
N HIS A 326 -9.71 3.70 -6.64
CA HIS A 326 -10.94 2.90 -6.72
C HIS A 326 -11.59 2.69 -5.34
N ASN A 327 -10.79 2.36 -4.33
CA ASN A 327 -11.30 2.16 -2.98
C ASN A 327 -11.78 3.48 -2.35
N MET A 328 -11.10 4.61 -2.62
CA MET A 328 -11.57 5.93 -2.20
C MET A 328 -12.91 6.29 -2.84
N ILE A 329 -13.08 6.06 -4.13
CA ILE A 329 -14.36 6.29 -4.83
C ILE A 329 -15.48 5.43 -4.20
N ARG A 330 -15.21 4.16 -3.90
CA ARG A 330 -16.15 3.29 -3.18
C ARG A 330 -16.50 3.83 -1.79
N LEU A 331 -15.53 4.36 -1.06
CA LEU A 331 -15.77 4.99 0.25
C LEU A 331 -16.64 6.24 0.14
N ILE A 332 -16.39 7.10 -0.86
CA ILE A 332 -17.18 8.32 -1.10
C ILE A 332 -18.65 7.95 -1.33
N HIS A 333 -18.90 6.94 -2.16
CA HIS A 333 -20.27 6.50 -2.51
C HIS A 333 -20.91 5.58 -1.48
N SER A 334 -20.17 5.10 -0.47
CA SER A 334 -20.76 4.23 0.56
C SER A 334 -21.70 5.02 1.47
N THR A 335 -22.96 4.61 1.50
CA THR A 335 -24.01 5.15 2.40
C THR A 335 -24.09 4.38 3.72
N GLY A 336 -23.41 3.23 3.84
CA GLY A 336 -23.44 2.33 4.99
C GLY A 336 -22.31 2.55 6.00
N LYS A 337 -22.47 1.98 7.19
CA LYS A 337 -21.48 2.03 8.27
C LYS A 337 -20.21 1.24 8.01
N TYR A 338 -20.19 0.36 6.99
CA TYR A 338 -19.06 -0.55 6.74
C TYR A 338 -18.80 -0.71 5.24
N CYS A 339 -17.72 -0.10 4.76
CA CYS A 339 -17.15 -0.38 3.45
C CYS A 339 -15.74 -0.91 3.68
N ASN A 340 -15.52 -2.21 3.46
CA ASN A 340 -14.16 -2.75 3.53
C ASN A 340 -13.36 -2.28 2.31
N ALA A 341 -12.60 -1.22 2.50
CA ALA A 341 -11.71 -0.63 1.49
C ALA A 341 -10.23 -0.92 1.76
N THR A 342 -9.93 -1.74 2.75
CA THR A 342 -8.56 -2.22 3.00
C THR A 342 -8.16 -3.25 1.95
N TYR A 343 -6.93 -3.13 1.47
CA TYR A 343 -6.34 -4.09 0.54
C TYR A 343 -4.83 -4.12 0.69
N GLU A 344 -4.27 -5.32 0.77
CA GLU A 344 -2.83 -5.53 0.83
C GLU A 344 -2.36 -6.36 -0.37
N PHE A 345 -1.33 -5.87 -1.04
CA PHE A 345 -0.65 -6.58 -2.11
C PHE A 345 0.39 -7.55 -1.53
N GLU A 346 0.47 -8.72 -2.11
CA GLU A 346 1.53 -9.68 -1.86
C GLU A 346 2.37 -9.85 -3.11
N GLU A 347 3.68 -9.67 -2.97
CA GLU A 347 4.61 -9.77 -4.09
C GLU A 347 5.71 -10.80 -3.79
N ASN A 348 6.35 -11.32 -4.83
CA ASN A 348 7.41 -12.29 -4.72
C ASN A 348 8.78 -11.66 -5.00
N VAL A 349 9.83 -12.27 -4.45
CA VAL A 349 11.21 -11.83 -4.68
C VAL A 349 11.59 -11.99 -6.15
N ILE A 350 12.17 -10.93 -6.72
CA ILE A 350 12.91 -10.98 -7.98
C ILE A 350 14.39 -11.16 -7.64
N LEU A 351 14.89 -12.38 -7.80
CA LEU A 351 16.31 -12.65 -7.60
C LEU A 351 17.14 -12.11 -8.76
N ARG A 352 18.23 -11.43 -8.42
CA ARG A 352 19.24 -10.86 -9.33
C ARG A 352 20.65 -11.23 -8.87
N GLN A 353 21.62 -10.44 -9.28
CA GLN A 353 23.05 -10.73 -9.01
C GLN A 353 23.46 -10.57 -7.54
N SER A 354 22.72 -9.82 -6.72
CA SER A 354 23.08 -9.53 -5.33
C SER A 354 22.90 -10.71 -4.36
N VAL A 355 22.46 -11.88 -4.81
CA VAL A 355 22.31 -13.07 -3.97
C VAL A 355 23.16 -14.20 -4.55
N ALA A 356 24.14 -14.65 -3.76
CA ALA A 356 24.92 -15.84 -4.07
C ALA A 356 24.23 -17.12 -3.58
N LYS A 357 24.40 -18.22 -4.31
CA LYS A 357 24.07 -19.56 -3.81
C LYS A 357 25.27 -20.12 -3.07
N LEU A 358 25.09 -20.46 -1.80
CA LEU A 358 26.11 -21.12 -1.00
C LEU A 358 25.95 -22.62 -1.11
N SER A 359 27.01 -23.31 -1.54
CA SER A 359 27.11 -24.78 -1.52
C SER A 359 27.82 -25.16 -0.24
N TYR A 360 27.19 -25.98 0.58
CA TYR A 360 27.80 -26.59 1.78
C TYR A 360 28.18 -28.05 1.50
#